data_922a9015602c4137dd0fd6dae7b3f2f8
#
_entry.id   922a9015602c4137dd0fd6dae7b3f2f8
#
_cell.length_a   1.000
_cell.length_b   1.000
_cell.length_c   1.000
_cell.angle_alpha   90.00
_cell.angle_beta   90.00
_cell.angle_gamma   90.00
#
_symmetry.space_group_name_H-M   'P 1'
#
loop_
_entity.id
_entity.type
_entity.pdbx_description
1 polymer ?
#
loop_
_entity_poly.entity_id
_entity_poly.type
_entity_poly.pdbx_seq_one_letter_code
_entity_poly.pdbx_strand_id
1 'polypeptide(L)' 'MGLKDLRLAKGYSRTELAKVSGIRYQKIRDIEVGIIKPENIALKTALKLAQALDCRPEDLTKPDKEESDV' A
#
# COMPACT_ATOMS: atom_id res chain seq x y z
N MET A 1 6.97 -2.80 -5.93
CA MET A 1 7.23 -2.05 -4.70
C MET A 1 6.07 -2.20 -3.77
N GLY A 2 6.35 -2.32 -2.51
CA GLY A 2 5.30 -2.49 -1.52
C GLY A 2 4.79 -1.16 -1.00
N LEU A 3 3.75 -1.23 -0.19
CA LEU A 3 3.14 -0.03 0.39
C LEU A 3 4.15 0.78 1.18
N LYS A 4 4.98 0.12 1.95
CA LYS A 4 5.96 0.83 2.78
C LYS A 4 6.91 1.65 1.92
N ASP A 5 7.39 1.07 0.83
CA ASP A 5 8.33 1.77 -0.05
C ASP A 5 7.68 3.00 -0.68
N LEU A 6 6.43 2.86 -1.12
CA LEU A 6 5.72 3.96 -1.73
C LEU A 6 5.44 5.06 -0.72
N ARG A 7 5.10 4.66 0.50
CA ARG A 7 4.84 5.61 1.57
C ARG A 7 6.10 6.43 1.91
N LEU A 8 7.22 5.72 2.06
CA LEU A 8 8.47 6.38 2.40
C LEU A 8 8.94 7.31 1.28
N ALA A 9 8.69 6.91 0.03
CA ALA A 9 9.05 7.75 -1.11
C ALA A 9 8.30 9.07 -1.09
N LYS A 10 7.09 9.08 -0.51
CA LYS A 10 6.31 10.31 -0.41
C LYS A 10 6.64 11.07 0.88
N GLY A 11 7.43 10.51 1.76
CA GLY A 11 7.77 11.15 3.02
C GLY A 11 6.69 11.09 4.06
N TYR A 12 5.75 10.17 3.94
CA TYR A 12 4.65 10.05 4.91
C TYR A 12 5.01 9.09 6.03
N SER A 13 4.59 9.43 7.25
CA SER A 13 4.55 8.45 8.32
C SER A 13 3.29 7.63 8.12
N ARG A 14 3.16 6.52 8.85
CA ARG A 14 1.93 5.73 8.77
C ARG A 14 0.72 6.54 9.19
N THR A 15 0.88 7.39 10.22
CA THR A 15 -0.20 8.23 10.70
C THR A 15 -0.62 9.24 9.61
N GLU A 16 0.36 9.81 8.93
CA GLU A 16 0.06 10.76 7.87
C GLU A 16 -0.65 10.09 6.71
N LEU A 17 -0.20 8.90 6.34
CA LEU A 17 -0.85 8.17 5.26
C LEU A 17 -2.28 7.81 5.67
N ALA A 18 -2.51 7.45 6.92
CA ALA A 18 -3.85 7.14 7.39
C ALA A 18 -4.77 8.35 7.23
N LYS A 19 -4.25 9.53 7.52
CA LYS A 19 -5.06 10.73 7.39
C LYS A 19 -5.37 11.08 5.94
N VAL A 20 -4.37 11.04 5.08
CA VAL A 20 -4.60 11.44 3.69
C VAL A 20 -5.38 10.39 2.89
N SER A 21 -5.27 9.13 3.26
CA SER A 21 -5.95 8.07 2.53
C SER A 21 -7.32 7.72 3.08
N GLY A 22 -7.56 8.07 4.34
CA GLY A 22 -8.78 7.67 5.01
C GLY A 22 -8.79 6.20 5.41
N ILE A 23 -7.63 5.55 5.40
CA ILE A 23 -7.51 4.16 5.81
C ILE A 23 -6.94 4.12 7.23
N ARG A 24 -7.44 3.21 8.04
CA ARG A 24 -7.01 3.13 9.42
C ARG A 24 -5.54 2.78 9.52
N TYR A 25 -4.90 3.37 10.51
CA TYR A 25 -3.49 3.11 10.79
C TYR A 25 -3.20 1.62 10.87
N GLN A 26 -4.02 0.89 11.60
CA GLN A 26 -3.78 -0.52 11.81
C GLN A 26 -3.84 -1.31 10.51
N LYS A 27 -4.73 -0.93 9.61
CA LYS A 27 -4.82 -1.61 8.32
C LYS A 27 -3.56 -1.35 7.51
N ILE A 28 -3.06 -0.13 7.52
CA ILE A 28 -1.83 0.21 6.82
C ILE A 28 -0.67 -0.61 7.38
N ARG A 29 -0.58 -0.69 8.70
CA ARG A 29 0.47 -1.45 9.35
C ARG A 29 0.37 -2.93 8.98
N ASP A 30 -0.83 -3.49 8.99
CA ASP A 30 -1.02 -4.90 8.67
C ASP A 30 -0.61 -5.22 7.24
N ILE A 31 -0.84 -4.30 6.32
CA ILE A 31 -0.41 -4.48 4.94
C ILE A 31 1.12 -4.41 4.87
N GLU A 32 1.71 -3.47 5.55
CA GLU A 32 3.17 -3.28 5.47
C GLU A 32 3.96 -4.41 6.10
N VAL A 33 3.46 -4.96 7.20
CA VAL A 33 4.17 -6.03 7.88
C VAL A 33 3.82 -7.42 7.35
N GLY A 34 2.90 -7.50 6.40
CA GLY A 34 2.61 -8.77 5.74
C GLY A 34 1.47 -9.56 6.33
N ILE A 35 0.75 -9.04 7.30
CA ILE A 35 -0.44 -9.71 7.83
C ILE A 35 -1.51 -9.76 6.75
N ILE A 36 -1.67 -8.67 5.99
CA ILE A 36 -2.55 -8.65 4.85
C ILE A 36 -1.65 -8.69 3.62
N LYS A 37 -1.78 -9.74 2.84
CA LYS A 37 -0.94 -9.89 1.65
C LYS A 37 -1.40 -8.96 0.53
N PRO A 38 -0.50 -8.56 -0.36
CA PRO A 38 -0.87 -7.64 -1.44
C PRO A 38 -2.07 -8.11 -2.24
N GLU A 39 -2.15 -9.39 -2.53
CA GLU A 39 -3.25 -9.90 -3.34
C GLU A 39 -4.58 -9.92 -2.57
N ASN A 40 -4.53 -9.72 -1.27
CA ASN A 40 -5.73 -9.70 -0.45
C ASN A 40 -6.17 -8.30 -0.07
N ILE A 41 -5.54 -7.27 -0.59
CA ILE A 41 -5.96 -5.91 -0.33
C ILE A 41 -7.24 -5.64 -1.12
N ALA A 42 -8.28 -5.20 -0.42
CA ALA A 42 -9.54 -4.90 -1.09
C ALA A 42 -9.33 -3.78 -2.11
N LEU A 43 -10.03 -3.86 -3.23
CA LEU A 43 -9.90 -2.88 -4.29
C LEU A 43 -10.13 -1.46 -3.78
N LYS A 44 -11.17 -1.27 -2.97
CA LYS A 44 -11.49 0.04 -2.44
C LYS A 44 -10.32 0.60 -1.61
N THR A 45 -9.71 -0.25 -0.80
CA THR A 45 -8.58 0.16 0.01
C THR A 45 -7.38 0.50 -0.88
N ALA A 46 -7.14 -0.34 -1.88
CA ALA A 46 -6.03 -0.11 -2.80
C ALA A 46 -6.20 1.21 -3.56
N LEU A 47 -7.42 1.53 -3.97
CA LEU A 47 -7.68 2.77 -4.67
C LEU A 47 -7.42 3.98 -3.79
N LYS A 48 -7.86 3.93 -2.53
CA LYS A 48 -7.66 5.04 -1.62
C LYS A 48 -6.19 5.26 -1.33
N LEU A 49 -5.45 4.19 -1.11
CA LEU A 49 -4.02 4.29 -0.85
C LEU A 49 -3.28 4.77 -2.09
N ALA A 50 -3.66 4.29 -3.26
CA ALA A 50 -3.02 4.69 -4.50
C ALA A 50 -3.21 6.18 -4.77
N GLN A 51 -4.40 6.69 -4.49
CA GLN A 51 -4.65 8.12 -4.67
C GLN A 51 -3.81 8.94 -3.69
N ALA A 52 -3.70 8.48 -2.45
CA ALA A 52 -2.92 9.20 -1.44
C ALA A 52 -1.43 9.19 -1.78
N LEU A 53 -0.97 8.11 -2.42
CA LEU A 53 0.43 7.95 -2.75
C LEU A 53 0.77 8.36 -4.18
N ASP A 54 -0.25 8.80 -4.93
CA ASP A 54 -0.08 9.23 -6.31
C ASP A 54 0.56 8.13 -7.15
N CYS A 55 0.06 6.93 -7.01
CA CYS A 55 0.55 5.78 -7.75
C CYS A 55 -0.64 4.96 -8.27
N ARG A 56 -0.37 3.89 -8.98
CA ARG A 56 -1.43 3.05 -9.50
C ARG A 56 -1.81 2.00 -8.48
N PRO A 57 -3.08 1.60 -8.44
CA PRO A 57 -3.50 0.55 -7.50
C PRO A 57 -2.71 -0.74 -7.66
N GLU A 58 -2.35 -1.09 -8.88
CA GLU A 58 -1.60 -2.32 -9.11
C GLU A 58 -0.20 -2.27 -8.52
N ASP A 59 0.33 -1.08 -8.28
CA ASP A 59 1.63 -0.98 -7.63
C ASP A 59 1.56 -1.45 -6.20
N LEU A 60 0.37 -1.40 -5.59
CA LEU A 60 0.18 -1.84 -4.23
C LEU A 60 -0.16 -3.31 -4.14
N THR A 61 -0.78 -3.86 -5.16
CA THR A 61 -1.27 -5.22 -5.12
C THR A 61 -0.31 -6.24 -5.71
N LYS A 62 0.76 -5.77 -6.36
CA LYS A 62 1.77 -6.68 -6.88
C LYS A 62 2.73 -7.09 -5.80
N PRO A 63 3.23 -8.31 -5.85
CA PRO A 63 4.25 -8.72 -4.90
C PRO A 63 5.53 -7.93 -5.18
N ASP A 64 6.29 -7.72 -4.14
CA ASP A 64 7.53 -7.04 -4.31
C ASP A 64 8.45 -7.76 -5.24
N LYS A 65 8.54 -9.08 -5.21
CA LYS A 65 9.33 -9.79 -5.97
C LYS A 65 8.71 -10.18 -7.17
N GLU A 66 9.00 -9.81 -8.22
CA GLU A 66 8.41 -10.04 -9.36
C GLU A 66 8.92 -11.12 -10.00
N GLU A 67 8.59 -12.01 -10.23
CA GLU A 67 9.03 -13.08 -10.77
C GLU A 67 8.76 -13.27 -12.00
N SER A 68 8.88 -13.13 -12.56
CA SER A 68 8.53 -13.25 -13.75
C SER A 68 8.56 -14.29 -14.37
N ASP A 69 8.45 -14.76 -14.47
CA ASP A 69 8.37 -15.50 -15.13
C ASP A 69 8.30 -15.81 -15.95
N VAL A 70 8.39 -16.01 -16.21
CA VAL A 70 8.50 -16.30 -16.91
C VAL A 70 8.48 -16.37 -17.46
#